data_512cd95a8be035871ceed6d3bfcb27f6
#
_entry.id   512cd95a8be035871ceed6d3bfcb27f6
#
_cell.length_a   1.000
_cell.length_b   1.000
_cell.length_c   1.000
_cell.angle_alpha   90.00
_cell.angle_beta   90.00
_cell.angle_gamma   90.00
#
_symmetry.space_group_name_H-M   'P 1'
#
loop_
_entity.id
_entity.type
_entity.pdbx_description
1 polymer ?
#
loop_
_entity_poly.entity_id
_entity_poly.type
_entity_poly.pdbx_seq_one_letter_code
_entity_poly.pdbx_strand_id
1 'polypeptide(L)'
;MSHCDETLQQIGQALKAYQKNGDGSNPEKLETLIETSNLTIWDFVCPAAATPVGQSAYTYRGQDLYHAAPPEMIIAYDSKPVHRGRRNILFANGQVNRPKEKDFQKAANKDNTLRTELGLPEKPI
;
A
#
# COMPACT_ATOMS: atom_id res chain seq x y z
N MET A 1 6.07 13.26 13.35
CA MET A 1 5.24 12.64 12.30
C MET A 1 6.15 11.86 11.35
N SER A 2 5.69 10.72 10.92
CA SER A 2 6.49 9.86 10.05
C SER A 2 6.40 10.32 8.59
N HIS A 3 7.55 10.39 7.90
CA HIS A 3 7.59 10.62 6.47
C HIS A 3 6.83 9.51 5.70
N CYS A 4 6.81 8.30 6.26
CA CYS A 4 6.20 7.13 5.59
C CYS A 4 4.69 7.24 5.45
N ASP A 5 3.97 7.79 6.43
CA ASP A 5 2.51 7.92 6.30
C ASP A 5 2.12 9.01 5.30
N GLU A 6 2.87 10.09 5.21
CA GLU A 6 2.67 11.11 4.18
C GLU A 6 2.92 10.52 2.79
N THR A 7 3.97 9.73 2.63
CA THR A 7 4.28 9.07 1.37
C THR A 7 3.17 8.10 0.96
N LEU A 8 2.64 7.31 1.90
CA LEU A 8 1.52 6.41 1.60
C LEU A 8 0.28 7.17 1.15
N GLN A 9 0.00 8.35 1.73
CA GLN A 9 -1.10 9.20 1.27
C GLN A 9 -0.88 9.67 -0.15
N GLN A 10 0.34 10.07 -0.50
CA GLN A 10 0.71 10.49 -1.85
C GLN A 10 0.60 9.33 -2.84
N ILE A 11 1.02 8.12 -2.44
CA ILE A 11 0.87 6.91 -3.23
C ILE A 11 -0.62 6.65 -3.50
N GLY A 12 -1.47 6.80 -2.48
CA GLY A 12 -2.91 6.65 -2.63
C GLY A 12 -3.51 7.60 -3.65
N GLN A 13 -3.09 8.87 -3.62
CA GLN A 13 -3.54 9.87 -4.58
C GLN A 13 -3.05 9.56 -5.99
N ALA A 14 -1.80 9.11 -6.14
CA ALA A 14 -1.24 8.74 -7.43
C ALA A 14 -1.95 7.51 -8.01
N LEU A 15 -2.34 6.55 -7.18
CA LEU A 15 -3.10 5.37 -7.60
C LEU A 15 -4.49 5.77 -8.13
N LYS A 16 -5.16 6.71 -7.46
CA LYS A 16 -6.46 7.22 -7.94
C LYS A 16 -6.34 7.88 -9.29
N ALA A 17 -5.29 8.68 -9.49
CA ALA A 17 -5.02 9.32 -10.77
C ALA A 17 -4.72 8.28 -11.86
N TYR A 18 -3.95 7.25 -11.53
CA TYR A 18 -3.64 6.16 -12.44
C TYR A 18 -4.91 5.43 -12.90
N GLN A 19 -5.80 5.10 -11.94
CA GLN A 19 -7.08 4.46 -12.24
C GLN A 19 -7.96 5.32 -13.15
N LYS A 20 -8.01 6.61 -12.87
CA LYS A 20 -8.84 7.57 -13.63
C LYS A 20 -8.36 7.71 -15.07
N ASN A 21 -7.05 7.66 -15.30
CA ASN A 21 -6.46 7.82 -16.64
C ASN A 21 -6.35 6.51 -17.42
N GLY A 22 -6.70 5.37 -16.80
CA GLY A 22 -6.67 4.05 -17.40
C GLY A 22 -8.03 3.38 -17.38
N ASP A 23 -8.04 2.07 -17.18
CA ASP A 23 -9.25 1.23 -17.20
C ASP A 23 -9.86 1.02 -15.80
N GLY A 24 -9.41 1.75 -14.80
CA GLY A 24 -9.87 1.62 -13.43
C GLY A 24 -9.07 0.62 -12.58
N SER A 25 -8.08 -0.05 -13.18
CA SER A 25 -7.23 -0.99 -12.44
C SER A 25 -6.01 -0.29 -11.84
N ASN A 26 -5.40 -0.93 -10.84
CA ASN A 26 -4.14 -0.49 -10.26
C ASN A 26 -2.97 -0.97 -11.11
N PRO A 27 -1.80 -0.30 -11.04
CA PRO A 27 -0.60 -0.78 -11.71
C PRO A 27 -0.14 -2.11 -11.11
N GLU A 28 0.60 -2.88 -11.89
CA GLU A 28 1.15 -4.14 -11.44
C GLU A 28 2.18 -3.96 -10.33
N LYS A 29 2.92 -2.84 -10.36
CA LYS A 29 3.97 -2.49 -9.38
C LYS A 29 3.81 -1.04 -8.94
N LEU A 30 4.16 -0.75 -7.67
CA LEU A 30 4.17 0.63 -7.19
C LEU A 30 5.15 1.51 -7.97
N GLU A 31 6.26 0.96 -8.40
CA GLU A 31 7.30 1.69 -9.12
C GLU A 31 6.79 2.28 -10.45
N THR A 32 5.73 1.73 -11.02
CA THR A 32 5.07 2.29 -12.19
C THR A 32 4.62 3.73 -11.95
N LEU A 33 4.29 4.09 -10.71
CA LEU A 33 3.87 5.45 -10.36
C LEU A 33 4.99 6.48 -10.51
N ILE A 34 6.24 6.06 -10.50
CA ILE A 34 7.37 6.97 -10.74
C ILE A 34 7.27 7.55 -12.15
N GLU A 35 6.82 6.76 -13.12
CA GLU A 35 6.70 7.15 -14.53
C GLU A 35 5.44 7.97 -14.80
N THR A 36 4.38 7.78 -13.98
CA THR A 36 3.04 8.32 -14.26
C THR A 36 2.61 9.42 -13.28
N SER A 37 3.45 9.74 -12.29
CA SER A 37 3.13 10.76 -11.28
C SER A 37 4.39 11.53 -10.90
N ASN A 38 4.28 12.39 -9.86
CA ASN A 38 5.40 13.15 -9.34
C ASN A 38 6.22 12.40 -8.29
N LEU A 39 5.91 11.12 -8.05
CA LEU A 39 6.65 10.30 -7.11
C LEU A 39 8.03 9.95 -7.69
N THR A 40 9.01 9.81 -6.79
CA THR A 40 10.38 9.45 -7.14
C THR A 40 10.77 8.15 -6.44
N ILE A 41 11.90 7.57 -6.85
CA ILE A 41 12.44 6.38 -6.20
C ILE A 41 12.65 6.60 -4.69
N TRP A 42 12.96 7.84 -4.29
CA TRP A 42 13.19 8.19 -2.89
C TRP A 42 11.93 8.13 -2.03
N ASP A 43 10.76 8.29 -2.65
CA ASP A 43 9.48 8.17 -1.94
C ASP A 43 9.19 6.74 -1.50
N PHE A 44 9.85 5.75 -2.09
CA PHE A 44 9.68 4.34 -1.73
C PHE A 44 10.72 3.87 -0.69
N VAL A 45 11.53 4.78 -0.17
CA VAL A 45 12.53 4.49 0.85
C VAL A 45 12.07 5.07 2.18
N CYS A 46 12.14 4.27 3.24
CA CYS A 46 11.86 4.75 4.60
C CYS A 46 13.17 4.83 5.39
N PRO A 47 13.57 6.01 5.87
CA PRO A 47 14.80 6.12 6.66
C PRO A 47 14.82 5.22 7.88
N ALA A 48 13.66 4.99 8.51
CA ALA A 48 13.56 4.13 9.68
C ALA A 48 13.73 2.66 9.37
N ALA A 49 13.56 2.25 8.10
CA ALA A 49 13.59 0.85 7.69
C ALA A 49 14.93 0.41 7.11
N ALA A 50 15.91 1.32 6.97
CA ALA A 50 17.21 1.04 6.33
C ALA A 50 17.02 0.28 5.00
N THR A 51 16.13 0.76 4.15
CA THR A 51 15.73 0.09 2.91
C THR A 51 16.92 -0.08 1.97
N PRO A 52 17.21 -1.29 1.48
CA PRO A 52 18.28 -1.50 0.50
C PRO A 52 18.02 -0.74 -0.80
N VAL A 53 19.10 -0.38 -1.49
CA VAL A 53 19.03 0.29 -2.79
C VAL A 53 18.24 -0.55 -3.78
N GLY A 54 17.30 0.06 -4.49
CA GLY A 54 16.48 -0.61 -5.49
C GLY A 54 15.28 -1.38 -4.93
N GLN A 55 15.06 -1.33 -3.61
CA GLN A 55 13.89 -1.96 -2.99
C GLN A 55 12.97 -0.92 -2.39
N SER A 56 11.67 -1.24 -2.31
CA SER A 56 10.68 -0.40 -1.68
C SER A 56 10.58 -0.72 -0.19
N ALA A 57 10.36 0.31 0.63
CA ALA A 57 10.03 0.16 2.04
C ALA A 57 8.61 -0.38 2.26
N TYR A 58 7.79 -0.47 1.21
CA TYR A 58 6.38 -0.83 1.29
C TYR A 58 6.13 -2.16 0.58
N THR A 59 5.23 -2.96 1.16
CA THR A 59 4.70 -4.16 0.50
C THR A 59 3.40 -3.77 -0.21
N TYR A 60 3.32 -4.06 -1.50
CA TYR A 60 2.18 -3.70 -2.35
C TYR A 60 1.25 -4.89 -2.51
N ARG A 61 -0.04 -4.70 -2.24
CA ARG A 61 -1.07 -5.72 -2.35
C ARG A 61 -2.17 -5.35 -3.35
N GLY A 62 -2.06 -4.20 -4.00
CA GLY A 62 -3.15 -3.66 -4.80
C GLY A 62 -3.14 -3.99 -6.28
N GLN A 63 -2.17 -4.78 -6.78
CA GLN A 63 -1.97 -4.95 -8.22
C GLN A 63 -3.16 -5.59 -8.95
N ASP A 64 -3.98 -6.36 -8.25
CA ASP A 64 -5.14 -7.05 -8.83
C ASP A 64 -6.48 -6.41 -8.41
N LEU A 65 -6.44 -5.19 -7.89
CA LEU A 65 -7.63 -4.46 -7.45
C LEU A 65 -8.02 -3.38 -8.44
N TYR A 66 -9.31 -3.02 -8.41
CA TYR A 66 -9.90 -1.96 -9.24
C TYR A 66 -10.38 -0.82 -8.34
N HIS A 67 -10.75 0.32 -8.96
CA HIS A 67 -11.28 1.48 -8.24
C HIS A 67 -12.53 1.16 -7.42
N ALA A 68 -13.26 0.09 -7.75
CA ALA A 68 -14.46 -0.34 -7.04
C ALA A 68 -14.18 -1.34 -5.91
N ALA A 69 -12.93 -1.58 -5.55
CA ALA A 69 -12.58 -2.50 -4.47
C ALA A 69 -13.17 -2.05 -3.13
N PRO A 70 -13.54 -2.99 -2.23
CA PRO A 70 -14.02 -2.62 -0.91
C PRO A 70 -13.04 -1.69 -0.19
N PRO A 71 -13.56 -0.66 0.51
CA PRO A 71 -12.70 0.40 1.07
C PRO A 71 -11.72 -0.10 2.14
N GLU A 72 -12.02 -1.18 2.84
CA GLU A 72 -11.16 -1.75 3.88
C GLU A 72 -10.10 -2.71 3.36
N MET A 73 -10.00 -2.94 2.06
CA MET A 73 -8.93 -3.75 1.50
C MET A 73 -7.60 -2.99 1.55
N ILE A 74 -6.51 -3.74 1.77
CA ILE A 74 -5.18 -3.18 1.91
C ILE A 74 -4.53 -3.02 0.53
N ILE A 75 -4.03 -1.81 0.25
CA ILE A 75 -3.28 -1.52 -0.98
C ILE A 75 -1.78 -1.70 -0.76
N ALA A 76 -1.26 -1.12 0.32
CA ALA A 76 0.17 -1.18 0.64
C ALA A 76 0.38 -0.95 2.13
N TYR A 77 1.51 -1.39 2.65
CA TYR A 77 1.86 -1.19 4.05
C TYR A 77 3.39 -1.20 4.21
N ASP A 78 3.86 -0.66 5.34
CA ASP A 78 5.28 -0.75 5.71
C ASP A 78 5.68 -2.22 5.77
N SER A 79 6.74 -2.59 5.07
CA SER A 79 7.21 -3.99 5.02
C SER A 79 7.68 -4.49 6.39
N LYS A 80 8.06 -3.57 7.29
CA LYS A 80 8.54 -3.89 8.65
C LYS A 80 7.88 -2.96 9.66
N PRO A 81 7.67 -3.42 10.92
CA PRO A 81 7.10 -2.57 11.97
C PRO A 81 8.15 -1.62 12.57
N VAL A 82 8.62 -0.66 11.77
CA VAL A 82 9.75 0.23 12.13
C VAL A 82 9.33 1.50 12.85
N HIS A 83 8.03 1.74 13.01
CA HIS A 83 7.50 2.93 13.66
C HIS A 83 7.02 2.59 15.06
N ARG A 84 7.95 2.32 15.98
CA ARG A 84 7.69 1.90 17.36
C ARG A 84 6.83 0.62 17.42
N GLY A 85 7.19 -0.37 16.62
CA GLY A 85 6.46 -1.63 16.53
C GLY A 85 5.15 -1.56 15.76
N ARG A 86 4.93 -0.47 15.02
CA ARG A 86 3.72 -0.27 14.21
C ARG A 86 4.06 -0.19 12.74
N ARG A 87 3.08 -0.51 11.89
CA ARG A 87 3.18 -0.35 10.44
C ARG A 87 2.10 0.62 9.97
N ASN A 88 2.44 1.48 9.01
CA ASN A 88 1.44 2.26 8.29
C ASN A 88 0.74 1.36 7.27
N ILE A 89 -0.58 1.52 7.12
CA ILE A 89 -1.37 0.81 6.12
C ILE A 89 -2.10 1.83 5.27
N LEU A 90 -2.01 1.68 3.93
CA LEU A 90 -2.85 2.40 2.97
C LEU A 90 -4.00 1.48 2.55
N PHE A 91 -5.23 1.93 2.76
CA PHE A 91 -6.44 1.20 2.37
C PHE A 91 -6.96 1.66 1.01
N ALA A 92 -7.83 0.86 0.40
CA ALA A 92 -8.41 1.15 -0.92
C ALA A 92 -9.17 2.47 -0.95
N ASN A 93 -9.74 2.92 0.18
CA ASN A 93 -10.43 4.20 0.27
C ASN A 93 -9.48 5.41 0.38
N GLY A 94 -8.18 5.20 0.37
CA GLY A 94 -7.17 6.25 0.47
C GLY A 94 -6.77 6.61 1.89
N GLN A 95 -7.38 6.02 2.91
CA GLN A 95 -7.01 6.26 4.31
C GLN A 95 -5.71 5.57 4.67
N VAL A 96 -4.93 6.20 5.55
CA VAL A 96 -3.71 5.63 6.12
C VAL A 96 -3.88 5.51 7.62
N ASN A 97 -3.70 4.30 8.15
CA ASN A 97 -3.74 4.02 9.58
C ASN A 97 -2.40 3.46 10.03
N ARG A 98 -2.12 3.58 11.34
CA ARG A 98 -0.90 3.04 11.94
C ARG A 98 -1.26 2.17 13.13
N PRO A 99 -1.77 0.93 12.90
CA PRO A 99 -2.14 0.03 13.97
C PRO A 99 -0.93 -0.57 14.67
N LYS A 100 -1.15 -1.10 15.88
CA LYS A 100 -0.20 -2.01 16.52
C LYS A 100 -0.07 -3.28 15.69
N GLU A 101 1.05 -4.01 15.84
CA GLU A 101 1.30 -5.22 15.06
C GLU A 101 0.16 -6.24 15.18
N LYS A 102 -0.42 -6.41 16.36
CA LYS A 102 -1.56 -7.29 16.59
C LYS A 102 -2.76 -6.90 15.71
N ASP A 103 -3.06 -5.62 15.64
CA ASP A 103 -4.18 -5.11 14.84
C ASP A 103 -3.86 -5.12 13.35
N PHE A 104 -2.59 -4.93 12.98
CA PHE A 104 -2.13 -5.10 11.61
C PHE A 104 -2.37 -6.53 11.13
N GLN A 105 -2.02 -7.53 11.94
CA GLN A 105 -2.24 -8.95 11.59
C GLN A 105 -3.72 -9.24 11.37
N LYS A 106 -4.60 -8.69 12.21
CA LYS A 106 -6.06 -8.82 12.02
C LYS A 106 -6.52 -8.19 10.72
N ALA A 107 -6.02 -6.99 10.39
CA ALA A 107 -6.38 -6.31 9.16
C ALA A 107 -5.92 -7.08 7.93
N ALA A 108 -4.71 -7.64 7.96
CA ALA A 108 -4.17 -8.44 6.86
C ALA A 108 -4.95 -9.74 6.67
N ASN A 109 -5.35 -10.40 7.74
CA ASN A 109 -6.18 -11.61 7.67
C ASN A 109 -7.56 -11.29 7.11
N LYS A 110 -8.16 -10.17 7.52
CA LYS A 110 -9.44 -9.71 6.97
C LYS A 110 -9.31 -9.40 5.47
N ASP A 111 -8.20 -8.80 5.06
CA ASP A 111 -7.93 -8.51 3.66
C ASP A 111 -7.90 -9.81 2.83
N ASN A 112 -7.22 -10.84 3.32
CA ASN A 112 -7.18 -12.14 2.65
C ASN A 112 -8.57 -12.79 2.58
N THR A 113 -9.40 -12.64 3.61
CA THR A 113 -10.78 -13.12 3.58
C THR A 113 -11.59 -12.42 2.48
N LEU A 114 -11.47 -11.10 2.40
CA LEU A 114 -12.13 -10.32 1.35
C LEU A 114 -11.64 -10.71 -0.05
N ARG A 115 -10.35 -10.97 -0.20
CA ARG A 115 -9.77 -11.43 -1.46
C ARG A 115 -10.39 -12.75 -1.89
N THR A 116 -10.49 -13.70 -0.97
CA THR A 116 -11.11 -15.00 -1.25
C THR A 116 -12.57 -14.83 -1.68
N GLU A 117 -13.33 -13.97 -1.00
CA GLU A 117 -14.73 -13.70 -1.34
C GLU A 117 -14.88 -13.10 -2.74
N LEU A 118 -13.90 -12.33 -3.19
CA LEU A 118 -13.88 -11.69 -4.52
C LEU A 118 -13.26 -12.57 -5.60
N GLY A 119 -12.81 -13.78 -5.27
CA GLY A 119 -12.14 -14.67 -6.21
C GLY A 119 -10.70 -14.29 -6.50
N LEU A 120 -10.07 -13.47 -5.65
CA LEU A 120 -8.69 -13.06 -5.79
C LEU A 120 -7.77 -13.96 -4.96
N PRO A 121 -6.49 -14.09 -5.34
CA PRO A 121 -5.55 -14.89 -4.55
C PRO A 121 -5.24 -14.22 -3.21
N GLU A 122 -5.07 -15.02 -2.18
CA GLU A 122 -4.54 -14.54 -0.90
C GLU A 122 -3.09 -14.12 -1.08
N LYS A 123 -2.67 -13.14 -0.27
CA LYS A 123 -1.29 -12.65 -0.25
C LYS A 123 -0.64 -13.03 1.08
N PRO A 124 0.65 -13.40 1.09
CA PRO A 124 1.36 -13.67 2.35
C PRO A 124 1.44 -12.40 3.20
N ILE A 125 1.40 -12.62 4.50
CA ILE A 125 1.47 -11.53 5.48
C ILE A 125 2.90 -11.36 5.98
#